data_4f3110c895580b542d8b6eafaf36ff9e
#
_entry.id   4f3110c895580b542d8b6eafaf36ff9e
#
_cell.length_a   1.000
_cell.length_b   1.000
_cell.length_c   1.000
_cell.angle_alpha   90.00
_cell.angle_beta   90.00
_cell.angle_gamma   90.00
#
_symmetry.space_group_name_H-M   'P 1'
#
loop_
_entity.id
_entity.type
_entity.pdbx_description
1 polymer ?
#
loop_
_entity_poly.entity_id
_entity_poly.type
_entity_poly.pdbx_seq_one_letter_code
_entity_poly.pdbx_strand_id
1 'polypeptide(L)'
;MLQPPNILTIAGSDSGGGAGIQADLKTMTAMGAFGMSVITALTAQNGLGVTGIHAPGPEFAALQLRTVLDGFPVHGAKTGMLFNAGIIHALADILDAETFPLVVDPVCVSTSGHQLMEDDGIAALRDRLFPRADLLTPNRPEAEAFTGVAIKTDDDAIEAGTRLLDMGVKAVLMKGGHVEGKPVFVTDWLLEKGHEPVALRQPHVDTQNSHGTGCTLSAAIATQLGFGLPLRIAVTKAQEFLNLALRHSYAPGKGFGPVNHMAGLKK
;
A
#
# COMPACT_ATOMS: atom_id res chain seq x y z
N MET A 1 -19.27 -18.26 15.21
CA MET A 1 -18.52 -17.03 14.87
C MET A 1 -18.24 -17.06 13.38
N LEU A 2 -18.48 -15.98 12.66
CA LEU A 2 -18.09 -15.86 11.26
C LEU A 2 -16.55 -15.96 11.19
N GLN A 3 -16.04 -16.74 10.24
CA GLN A 3 -14.60 -16.84 10.04
C GLN A 3 -14.04 -15.48 9.58
N PRO A 4 -12.86 -15.03 10.07
CA PRO A 4 -12.22 -13.83 9.58
C PRO A 4 -11.87 -13.97 8.10
N PRO A 5 -11.91 -12.90 7.29
CA PRO A 5 -11.45 -12.95 5.92
C PRO A 5 -9.94 -13.20 5.84
N ASN A 6 -9.51 -13.94 4.84
CA ASN A 6 -8.10 -14.18 4.53
C ASN A 6 -7.61 -13.07 3.61
N ILE A 7 -6.61 -12.32 4.05
CA ILE A 7 -6.06 -11.17 3.32
C ILE A 7 -4.60 -11.42 3.01
N LEU A 8 -4.21 -11.23 1.75
CA LEU A 8 -2.86 -11.49 1.27
C LEU A 8 -2.07 -10.19 1.09
N THR A 9 -0.88 -10.11 1.66
CA THR A 9 0.11 -9.10 1.27
C THR A 9 1.20 -9.71 0.40
N ILE A 10 1.56 -9.04 -0.68
CA ILE A 10 2.64 -9.40 -1.60
C ILE A 10 3.63 -8.23 -1.56
N ALA A 11 4.67 -8.34 -0.73
CA ALA A 11 5.55 -7.20 -0.48
C ALA A 11 6.91 -7.60 0.10
N GLY A 12 7.80 -6.63 0.20
CA GLY A 12 9.06 -6.76 0.91
C GLY A 12 8.88 -6.84 2.43
N SER A 13 9.86 -7.45 3.10
CA SER A 13 9.95 -7.60 4.55
C SER A 13 10.84 -6.51 5.13
N ASP A 14 10.33 -5.71 6.07
CA ASP A 14 11.07 -4.73 6.87
C ASP A 14 11.54 -5.39 8.18
N SER A 15 12.85 -5.64 8.31
CA SER A 15 13.43 -6.24 9.53
C SER A 15 13.25 -5.38 10.79
N GLY A 16 13.08 -4.05 10.62
CA GLY A 16 12.74 -3.12 11.70
C GLY A 16 11.28 -3.19 12.15
N GLY A 17 10.43 -3.83 11.33
CA GLY A 17 9.06 -4.16 11.68
C GLY A 17 8.05 -3.00 11.57
N GLY A 18 8.46 -1.84 11.05
CA GLY A 18 7.60 -0.65 10.96
C GLY A 18 6.83 -0.52 9.65
N ALA A 19 7.29 -1.18 8.59
CA ALA A 19 6.71 -1.14 7.24
C ALA A 19 6.64 -2.57 6.64
N GLY A 20 6.45 -2.67 5.31
CA GLY A 20 6.42 -3.92 4.58
C GLY A 20 5.39 -4.91 5.11
N ILE A 21 5.63 -6.20 4.87
CA ILE A 21 4.71 -7.26 5.34
C ILE A 21 4.45 -7.22 6.85
N GLN A 22 5.40 -6.72 7.64
CA GLN A 22 5.23 -6.63 9.10
C GLN A 22 4.16 -5.61 9.48
N ALA A 23 4.13 -4.45 8.85
CA ALA A 23 3.06 -3.47 9.02
C ALA A 23 1.74 -4.00 8.48
N ASP A 24 1.76 -4.67 7.32
CA ASP A 24 0.58 -5.23 6.68
C ASP A 24 -0.10 -6.28 7.56
N LEU A 25 0.66 -7.28 8.03
CA LEU A 25 0.14 -8.35 8.89
C LEU A 25 -0.37 -7.84 10.24
N LYS A 26 0.33 -6.86 10.86
CA LYS A 26 -0.13 -6.20 12.08
C LYS A 26 -1.46 -5.47 11.84
N THR A 27 -1.59 -4.76 10.70
CA THR A 27 -2.82 -4.06 10.31
C THR A 27 -3.97 -5.03 10.13
N MET A 28 -3.79 -6.08 9.33
CA MET A 28 -4.78 -7.13 9.06
C MET A 28 -5.26 -7.77 10.38
N THR A 29 -4.30 -8.13 11.24
CA THR A 29 -4.60 -8.72 12.56
C THR A 29 -5.36 -7.75 13.48
N ALA A 30 -4.94 -6.48 13.56
CA ALA A 30 -5.61 -5.46 14.37
C ALA A 30 -7.03 -5.17 13.89
N MET A 31 -7.31 -5.38 12.61
CA MET A 31 -8.63 -5.22 12.00
C MET A 31 -9.47 -6.51 11.99
N GLY A 32 -8.96 -7.61 12.57
CA GLY A 32 -9.70 -8.85 12.74
C GLY A 32 -9.68 -9.80 11.53
N ALA A 33 -8.72 -9.64 10.62
CA ALA A 33 -8.52 -10.55 9.49
C ALA A 33 -7.38 -11.55 9.73
N PHE A 34 -7.36 -12.64 8.98
CA PHE A 34 -6.23 -13.56 8.89
C PHE A 34 -5.29 -13.09 7.78
N GLY A 35 -4.12 -12.59 8.16
CA GLY A 35 -3.11 -12.08 7.23
C GLY A 35 -2.16 -13.18 6.74
N MET A 36 -1.96 -13.25 5.43
CA MET A 36 -1.00 -14.12 4.75
C MET A 36 0.01 -13.28 3.98
N SER A 37 1.18 -13.85 3.63
CA SER A 37 2.21 -13.07 2.93
C SER A 37 2.93 -13.86 1.85
N VAL A 38 3.28 -13.15 0.77
CA VAL A 38 4.29 -13.51 -0.24
C VAL A 38 5.42 -12.49 -0.13
N ILE A 39 6.64 -12.97 0.08
CA ILE A 39 7.81 -12.11 0.31
C ILE A 39 8.54 -11.89 -1.01
N THR A 40 8.66 -10.65 -1.42
CA THR A 40 9.32 -10.22 -2.67
C THR A 40 10.74 -9.72 -2.45
N ALA A 41 11.08 -9.29 -1.24
CA ALA A 41 12.42 -8.90 -0.84
C ALA A 41 12.57 -8.98 0.69
N LEU A 42 13.78 -9.21 1.14
CA LEU A 42 14.19 -9.06 2.53
C LEU A 42 15.05 -7.82 2.64
N THR A 43 14.76 -6.94 3.60
CA THR A 43 15.60 -5.75 3.84
C THR A 43 16.34 -5.87 5.18
N ALA A 44 17.58 -5.40 5.20
CA ALA A 44 18.27 -5.03 6.42
C ALA A 44 17.93 -3.55 6.69
N GLN A 45 16.92 -3.31 7.51
CA GLN A 45 16.27 -2.00 7.67
C GLN A 45 15.96 -1.69 9.13
N ASN A 46 16.01 -0.41 9.48
CA ASN A 46 15.56 0.13 10.75
C ASN A 46 15.02 1.57 10.55
N GLY A 47 14.71 2.29 11.63
CA GLY A 47 14.20 3.67 11.56
C GLY A 47 15.17 4.71 10.95
N LEU A 48 16.45 4.36 10.76
CA LEU A 48 17.45 5.23 10.12
C LEU A 48 17.53 5.01 8.60
N GLY A 49 17.11 3.85 8.09
CA GLY A 49 17.10 3.55 6.66
C GLY A 49 17.35 2.09 6.33
N VAL A 50 17.56 1.83 5.03
CA VAL A 50 17.84 0.52 4.44
C VAL A 50 19.34 0.40 4.20
N THR A 51 19.97 -0.65 4.74
CA THR A 51 21.41 -0.92 4.58
C THR A 51 21.70 -2.09 3.65
N GLY A 52 20.69 -2.87 3.27
CA GLY A 52 20.84 -3.98 2.34
C GLY A 52 19.48 -4.54 1.93
N ILE A 53 19.43 -5.08 0.71
CA ILE A 53 18.25 -5.74 0.15
C ILE A 53 18.68 -7.09 -0.43
N HIS A 54 17.90 -8.13 -0.17
CA HIS A 54 18.03 -9.44 -0.79
C HIS A 54 16.65 -9.87 -1.32
N ALA A 55 16.54 -10.06 -2.63
CA ALA A 55 15.30 -10.54 -3.24
C ALA A 55 15.38 -12.04 -3.57
N PRO A 56 14.29 -12.81 -3.37
CA PRO A 56 14.19 -14.15 -3.92
C PRO A 56 14.12 -14.08 -5.44
N GLY A 57 14.47 -15.19 -6.13
CA GLY A 57 14.21 -15.29 -7.56
C GLY A 57 12.72 -15.20 -7.89
N PRO A 58 12.35 -14.73 -9.11
CA PRO A 58 10.96 -14.63 -9.54
C PRO A 58 10.17 -15.93 -9.40
N GLU A 59 10.81 -17.07 -9.67
CA GLU A 59 10.21 -18.41 -9.57
C GLU A 59 9.80 -18.74 -8.13
N PHE A 60 10.61 -18.32 -7.13
CA PHE A 60 10.29 -18.57 -5.74
C PHE A 60 9.20 -17.63 -5.24
N ALA A 61 9.16 -16.38 -5.69
CA ALA A 61 8.05 -15.46 -5.42
C ALA A 61 6.72 -16.01 -5.97
N ALA A 62 6.73 -16.51 -7.22
CA ALA A 62 5.60 -17.17 -7.84
C ALA A 62 5.20 -18.46 -7.09
N LEU A 63 6.17 -19.26 -6.64
CA LEU A 63 5.89 -20.48 -5.87
C LEU A 63 5.19 -20.17 -4.55
N GLN A 64 5.64 -19.15 -3.80
CA GLN A 64 4.96 -18.70 -2.59
C GLN A 64 3.50 -18.34 -2.87
N LEU A 65 3.25 -17.54 -3.94
CA LEU A 65 1.89 -17.11 -4.30
C LEU A 65 1.00 -18.31 -4.65
N ARG A 66 1.43 -19.22 -5.51
CA ARG A 66 0.67 -20.44 -5.85
C ARG A 66 0.38 -21.27 -4.62
N THR A 67 1.37 -21.50 -3.75
CA THR A 67 1.20 -22.29 -2.53
C THR A 67 0.14 -21.69 -1.59
N VAL A 68 0.10 -20.36 -1.47
CA VAL A 68 -0.94 -19.69 -0.68
C VAL A 68 -2.31 -19.83 -1.32
N LEU A 69 -2.42 -19.59 -2.63
CA LEU A 69 -3.68 -19.68 -3.37
C LEU A 69 -4.24 -21.12 -3.40
N ASP A 70 -3.38 -22.13 -3.48
CA ASP A 70 -3.78 -23.54 -3.44
C ASP A 70 -4.33 -23.95 -2.07
N GLY A 71 -3.86 -23.31 -0.99
CA GLY A 71 -4.21 -23.69 0.39
C GLY A 71 -5.30 -22.84 1.03
N PHE A 72 -5.56 -21.62 0.55
CA PHE A 72 -6.42 -20.67 1.22
C PHE A 72 -7.33 -19.90 0.24
N PRO A 73 -8.63 -19.76 0.53
CA PRO A 73 -9.46 -18.79 -0.18
C PRO A 73 -8.99 -17.38 0.17
N VAL A 74 -8.62 -16.55 -0.82
CA VAL A 74 -8.22 -15.16 -0.64
C VAL A 74 -9.42 -14.25 -0.86
N HIS A 75 -9.71 -13.35 0.09
CA HIS A 75 -10.85 -12.44 0.04
C HIS A 75 -10.45 -11.01 -0.35
N GLY A 76 -9.16 -10.70 -0.31
CA GLY A 76 -8.58 -9.43 -0.74
C GLY A 76 -7.07 -9.48 -0.65
N ALA A 77 -6.39 -8.71 -1.49
CA ALA A 77 -4.94 -8.66 -1.50
C ALA A 77 -4.42 -7.24 -1.68
N LYS A 78 -3.17 -7.02 -1.26
CA LYS A 78 -2.39 -5.83 -1.63
C LYS A 78 -1.02 -6.20 -2.16
N THR A 79 -0.48 -5.38 -3.04
CA THR A 79 0.95 -5.38 -3.34
C THR A 79 1.63 -4.17 -2.70
N GLY A 80 2.88 -4.31 -2.31
CA GLY A 80 3.75 -3.23 -1.87
C GLY A 80 5.04 -3.22 -2.68
N MET A 81 6.20 -3.16 -2.04
CA MET A 81 7.50 -3.25 -2.71
C MET A 81 7.66 -4.59 -3.44
N LEU A 82 7.77 -4.56 -4.77
CA LEU A 82 7.93 -5.76 -5.62
C LEU A 82 9.34 -5.96 -6.17
N PHE A 83 10.21 -4.98 -5.96
CA PHE A 83 11.63 -4.94 -6.23
C PHE A 83 12.00 -4.80 -7.70
N ASN A 84 11.69 -5.75 -8.62
CA ASN A 84 12.08 -5.71 -10.02
C ASN A 84 11.04 -6.29 -10.99
N ALA A 85 11.25 -6.07 -12.28
CA ALA A 85 10.36 -6.51 -13.35
C ALA A 85 10.16 -8.04 -13.37
N GLY A 86 11.20 -8.84 -13.12
CA GLY A 86 11.11 -10.29 -13.13
C GLY A 86 10.10 -10.82 -12.11
N ILE A 87 10.14 -10.31 -10.88
CA ILE A 87 9.18 -10.64 -9.82
C ILE A 87 7.78 -10.17 -10.20
N ILE A 88 7.65 -8.94 -10.72
CA ILE A 88 6.35 -8.37 -11.12
C ILE A 88 5.68 -9.25 -12.19
N HIS A 89 6.42 -9.63 -13.25
CA HIS A 89 5.88 -10.47 -14.31
C HIS A 89 5.42 -11.85 -13.78
N ALA A 90 6.28 -12.51 -12.99
CA ALA A 90 5.99 -13.83 -12.45
C ALA A 90 4.76 -13.85 -11.51
N LEU A 91 4.52 -12.76 -10.76
CA LEU A 91 3.35 -12.59 -9.91
C LEU A 91 2.10 -12.21 -10.72
N ALA A 92 2.23 -11.29 -11.69
CA ALA A 92 1.13 -10.85 -12.53
C ALA A 92 0.52 -12.00 -13.34
N ASP A 93 1.34 -12.90 -13.90
CA ASP A 93 0.88 -14.10 -14.65
C ASP A 93 -0.07 -14.99 -13.82
N ILE A 94 0.08 -14.97 -12.48
CA ILE A 94 -0.80 -15.72 -11.57
C ILE A 94 -2.02 -14.86 -11.20
N LEU A 95 -1.79 -13.59 -10.85
CA LEU A 95 -2.84 -12.65 -10.39
C LEU A 95 -3.87 -12.34 -11.48
N ASP A 96 -3.52 -12.45 -12.76
CA ASP A 96 -4.43 -12.22 -13.89
C ASP A 96 -5.63 -13.21 -13.90
N ALA A 97 -5.47 -14.41 -13.30
CA ALA A 97 -6.54 -15.40 -13.18
C ALA A 97 -7.41 -15.21 -11.93
N GLU A 98 -7.01 -14.35 -11.02
CA GLU A 98 -7.67 -14.17 -9.73
C GLU A 98 -8.72 -13.06 -9.77
N THR A 99 -9.77 -13.20 -8.95
CA THR A 99 -10.91 -12.28 -8.94
C THR A 99 -11.08 -11.48 -7.64
N PHE A 100 -10.30 -11.77 -6.61
CA PHE A 100 -10.34 -11.00 -5.36
C PHE A 100 -9.89 -9.56 -5.57
N PRO A 101 -10.39 -8.59 -4.78
CA PRO A 101 -9.96 -7.19 -4.84
C PRO A 101 -8.45 -7.06 -4.61
N LEU A 102 -7.77 -6.33 -5.49
CA LEU A 102 -6.33 -6.06 -5.42
C LEU A 102 -6.05 -4.57 -5.25
N VAL A 103 -5.44 -4.22 -4.11
CA VAL A 103 -4.90 -2.88 -3.84
C VAL A 103 -3.43 -2.86 -4.24
N VAL A 104 -3.04 -2.01 -5.18
CA VAL A 104 -1.65 -1.83 -5.59
C VAL A 104 -1.09 -0.56 -4.94
N ASP A 105 -0.13 -0.72 -4.02
CA ASP A 105 0.65 0.39 -3.48
C ASP A 105 1.98 0.45 -4.27
N PRO A 106 2.19 1.47 -5.13
CA PRO A 106 3.29 1.47 -6.10
C PRO A 106 4.60 1.94 -5.47
N VAL A 107 5.07 1.22 -4.46
CA VAL A 107 6.23 1.59 -3.64
C VAL A 107 7.52 1.58 -4.46
N CYS A 108 8.00 2.78 -4.84
CA CYS A 108 9.26 2.96 -5.57
C CYS A 108 10.41 3.40 -4.65
N VAL A 109 10.11 4.18 -3.60
CA VAL A 109 11.10 4.77 -2.70
C VAL A 109 10.67 4.60 -1.24
N SER A 110 11.62 4.33 -0.35
CA SER A 110 11.36 4.25 1.10
C SER A 110 11.10 5.63 1.71
N THR A 111 10.54 5.67 2.92
CA THR A 111 10.38 6.90 3.72
C THR A 111 11.71 7.63 3.95
N SER A 112 12.83 6.90 3.98
CA SER A 112 14.19 7.46 4.11
C SER A 112 14.83 7.87 2.79
N GLY A 113 14.12 7.80 1.65
CA GLY A 113 14.61 8.18 0.33
C GLY A 113 15.42 7.10 -0.40
N HIS A 114 15.46 5.87 0.10
CA HIS A 114 16.16 4.76 -0.57
C HIS A 114 15.32 4.22 -1.73
N GLN A 115 15.93 4.01 -2.89
CA GLN A 115 15.26 3.36 -4.04
C GLN A 115 14.97 1.90 -3.68
N LEU A 116 13.72 1.50 -3.81
CA LEU A 116 13.21 0.17 -3.46
C LEU A 116 12.77 -0.65 -4.68
N MET A 117 12.73 -0.02 -5.85
CA MET A 117 12.38 -0.65 -7.12
C MET A 117 13.48 -0.38 -8.14
N GLU A 118 13.88 -1.40 -8.89
CA GLU A 118 14.79 -1.25 -10.03
C GLU A 118 14.08 -0.50 -11.17
N ASP A 119 14.83 0.14 -12.07
CA ASP A 119 14.28 1.03 -13.09
C ASP A 119 13.29 0.32 -14.05
N ASP A 120 13.53 -0.95 -14.35
CA ASP A 120 12.65 -1.78 -15.19
C ASP A 120 11.33 -2.16 -14.49
N GLY A 121 11.30 -2.14 -13.16
CA GLY A 121 10.14 -2.46 -12.36
C GLY A 121 9.01 -1.46 -12.52
N ILE A 122 9.31 -0.17 -12.74
CA ILE A 122 8.30 0.89 -12.91
C ILE A 122 7.44 0.61 -14.16
N ALA A 123 8.09 0.26 -15.28
CA ALA A 123 7.39 -0.09 -16.52
C ALA A 123 6.55 -1.37 -16.34
N ALA A 124 7.16 -2.41 -15.74
CA ALA A 124 6.47 -3.67 -15.48
C ALA A 124 5.24 -3.49 -14.56
N LEU A 125 5.35 -2.66 -13.52
CA LEU A 125 4.25 -2.35 -12.61
C LEU A 125 3.08 -1.71 -13.36
N ARG A 126 3.36 -0.67 -14.19
CA ARG A 126 2.37 0.00 -15.01
C ARG A 126 1.70 -0.95 -16.01
N ASP A 127 2.49 -1.73 -16.72
CA ASP A 127 2.01 -2.51 -17.87
C ASP A 127 1.30 -3.81 -17.43
N ARG A 128 1.66 -4.36 -16.24
CA ARG A 128 1.14 -5.66 -15.79
C ARG A 128 0.18 -5.59 -14.59
N LEU A 129 0.39 -4.67 -13.65
CA LEU A 129 -0.41 -4.65 -12.43
C LEU A 129 -1.46 -3.54 -12.41
N PHE A 130 -1.26 -2.40 -13.11
CA PHE A 130 -2.27 -1.36 -13.15
C PHE A 130 -3.60 -1.85 -13.76
N PRO A 131 -3.63 -2.59 -14.87
CA PRO A 131 -4.88 -3.11 -15.43
C PRO A 131 -5.60 -4.10 -14.50
N ARG A 132 -4.86 -4.76 -13.58
CA ARG A 132 -5.43 -5.70 -12.60
C ARG A 132 -5.87 -5.02 -11.31
N ALA A 133 -5.38 -3.80 -11.03
CA ALA A 133 -5.64 -3.08 -9.79
C ALA A 133 -7.11 -2.65 -9.68
N ASP A 134 -7.76 -3.04 -8.58
CA ASP A 134 -9.05 -2.46 -8.19
C ASP A 134 -8.87 -1.08 -7.56
N LEU A 135 -7.73 -0.86 -6.91
CA LEU A 135 -7.31 0.45 -6.39
C LEU A 135 -5.80 0.60 -6.47
N LEU A 136 -5.34 1.73 -6.97
CA LEU A 136 -3.95 2.19 -6.89
C LEU A 136 -3.83 3.27 -5.82
N THR A 137 -2.79 3.22 -4.97
CA THR A 137 -2.62 4.17 -3.85
C THR A 137 -1.31 4.95 -3.94
N PRO A 138 -1.05 5.74 -4.98
CA PRO A 138 0.19 6.49 -5.14
C PRO A 138 0.26 7.67 -4.18
N ASN A 139 1.46 7.95 -3.68
CA ASN A 139 1.78 9.26 -3.14
C ASN A 139 2.11 10.24 -4.28
N ARG A 140 2.31 11.53 -3.95
CA ARG A 140 2.62 12.57 -4.93
C ARG A 140 3.85 12.24 -5.77
N PRO A 141 5.05 11.91 -5.23
CA PRO A 141 6.21 11.56 -6.04
C PRO A 141 5.99 10.35 -6.96
N GLU A 142 5.27 9.34 -6.50
CA GLU A 142 4.91 8.16 -7.29
C GLU A 142 3.98 8.54 -8.45
N ALA A 143 2.95 9.32 -8.19
CA ALA A 143 2.03 9.80 -9.23
C ALA A 143 2.75 10.67 -10.27
N GLU A 144 3.62 11.59 -9.84
CA GLU A 144 4.46 12.39 -10.73
C GLU A 144 5.36 11.53 -11.63
N ALA A 145 5.96 10.47 -11.06
CA ALA A 145 6.83 9.55 -11.81
C ALA A 145 6.07 8.77 -12.90
N PHE A 146 4.84 8.32 -12.62
CA PHE A 146 4.04 7.57 -13.60
C PHE A 146 3.38 8.46 -14.66
N THR A 147 2.97 9.69 -14.28
CA THR A 147 2.11 10.52 -15.14
C THR A 147 2.84 11.65 -15.84
N GLY A 148 4.01 12.06 -15.32
CA GLY A 148 4.74 13.26 -15.75
C GLY A 148 4.06 14.58 -15.36
N VAL A 149 2.97 14.55 -14.57
CA VAL A 149 2.29 15.74 -14.05
C VAL A 149 3.05 16.24 -12.83
N ALA A 150 3.43 17.52 -12.80
CA ALA A 150 3.97 18.15 -11.61
C ALA A 150 2.83 18.56 -10.67
N ILE A 151 2.70 17.90 -9.54
CA ILE A 151 1.56 18.07 -8.62
C ILE A 151 1.86 19.15 -7.60
N LYS A 152 1.17 20.29 -7.69
CA LYS A 152 1.27 21.44 -6.76
C LYS A 152 -0.07 21.80 -6.14
N THR A 153 -1.17 21.48 -6.82
CA THR A 153 -2.53 21.81 -6.43
C THR A 153 -3.41 20.55 -6.38
N ASP A 154 -4.60 20.66 -5.83
CA ASP A 154 -5.62 19.60 -5.86
C ASP A 154 -6.03 19.26 -7.30
N ASP A 155 -6.11 20.25 -8.19
CA ASP A 155 -6.45 20.06 -9.60
C ASP A 155 -5.36 19.24 -10.31
N ASP A 156 -4.07 19.50 -10.04
CA ASP A 156 -2.97 18.69 -10.57
C ASP A 156 -3.03 17.24 -10.06
N ALA A 157 -3.42 17.05 -8.79
CA ALA A 157 -3.59 15.71 -8.23
C ALA A 157 -4.75 14.96 -8.90
N ILE A 158 -5.85 15.64 -9.19
CA ILE A 158 -6.99 15.07 -9.92
C ILE A 158 -6.58 14.76 -11.37
N GLU A 159 -5.83 15.63 -12.04
CA GLU A 159 -5.30 15.37 -13.39
C GLU A 159 -4.38 14.13 -13.39
N ALA A 160 -3.43 14.04 -12.45
CA ALA A 160 -2.55 12.89 -12.34
C ALA A 160 -3.35 11.59 -12.08
N GLY A 161 -4.32 11.64 -11.16
CA GLY A 161 -5.21 10.51 -10.90
C GLY A 161 -6.01 10.07 -12.12
N THR A 162 -6.49 11.03 -12.93
CA THR A 162 -7.20 10.75 -14.18
C THR A 162 -6.30 10.05 -15.20
N ARG A 163 -5.05 10.51 -15.36
CA ARG A 163 -4.08 9.84 -16.24
C ARG A 163 -3.78 8.40 -15.78
N LEU A 164 -3.74 8.16 -14.46
CA LEU A 164 -3.58 6.80 -13.93
C LEU A 164 -4.80 5.91 -14.24
N LEU A 165 -6.02 6.44 -14.17
CA LEU A 165 -7.23 5.72 -14.62
C LEU A 165 -7.14 5.36 -16.11
N ASP A 166 -6.59 6.24 -16.95
CA ASP A 166 -6.40 5.98 -18.39
C ASP A 166 -5.34 4.90 -18.67
N MET A 167 -4.43 4.62 -17.71
CA MET A 167 -3.50 3.50 -17.75
C MET A 167 -4.14 2.15 -17.40
N GLY A 168 -5.46 2.12 -17.17
CA GLY A 168 -6.22 0.88 -16.96
C GLY A 168 -6.60 0.56 -15.52
N VAL A 169 -6.17 1.37 -14.55
CA VAL A 169 -6.56 1.22 -13.13
C VAL A 169 -8.07 1.47 -12.97
N LYS A 170 -8.77 0.70 -12.13
CA LYS A 170 -10.23 0.90 -11.91
C LYS A 170 -10.53 2.10 -11.01
N ALA A 171 -9.70 2.31 -9.99
CA ALA A 171 -9.79 3.44 -9.07
C ALA A 171 -8.40 3.87 -8.57
N VAL A 172 -8.25 5.14 -8.21
CA VAL A 172 -7.00 5.73 -7.70
C VAL A 172 -7.29 6.50 -6.42
N LEU A 173 -6.51 6.24 -5.37
CA LEU A 173 -6.45 7.06 -4.17
C LEU A 173 -5.16 7.88 -4.17
N MET A 174 -5.24 9.13 -4.64
CA MET A 174 -4.14 10.08 -4.59
C MET A 174 -3.90 10.51 -3.14
N LYS A 175 -2.74 10.12 -2.55
CA LYS A 175 -2.42 10.44 -1.17
C LYS A 175 -1.94 11.88 -1.01
N GLY A 176 -2.63 12.69 -0.19
CA GLY A 176 -2.35 14.11 0.04
C GLY A 176 -1.32 14.41 1.14
N GLY A 177 -0.68 13.41 1.74
CA GLY A 177 0.18 13.57 2.91
C GLY A 177 1.49 14.33 2.71
N HIS A 178 1.81 14.80 1.50
CA HIS A 178 3.03 15.55 1.16
C HIS A 178 2.77 17.05 0.95
N VAL A 179 1.95 17.65 1.81
CA VAL A 179 1.66 19.10 1.79
C VAL A 179 2.71 19.83 2.60
N GLU A 180 3.25 20.94 2.06
CA GLU A 180 4.15 21.83 2.80
C GLU A 180 3.42 22.53 3.93
N GLY A 181 4.07 22.69 5.07
CA GLY A 181 3.50 23.33 6.26
C GLY A 181 2.80 22.35 7.21
N LYS A 182 1.97 22.91 8.11
CA LYS A 182 1.15 22.14 9.06
C LYS A 182 -0.34 22.39 8.77
N PRO A 183 -0.92 21.72 7.75
CA PRO A 183 -2.33 21.90 7.45
C PRO A 183 -3.20 21.35 8.58
N VAL A 184 -4.41 21.85 8.73
CA VAL A 184 -5.40 21.33 9.70
C VAL A 184 -5.87 19.93 9.27
N PHE A 185 -5.98 19.73 7.96
CA PHE A 185 -6.45 18.47 7.36
C PHE A 185 -5.49 18.01 6.26
N VAL A 186 -5.36 16.70 6.11
CA VAL A 186 -4.81 16.04 4.93
C VAL A 186 -5.98 15.63 4.05
N THR A 187 -5.92 15.94 2.76
CA THR A 187 -6.93 15.56 1.77
C THR A 187 -6.35 14.53 0.84
N ASP A 188 -6.96 13.34 0.81
CA ASP A 188 -6.73 12.34 -0.23
C ASP A 188 -7.85 12.45 -1.26
N TRP A 189 -7.53 12.25 -2.56
CA TRP A 189 -8.52 12.26 -3.63
C TRP A 189 -8.79 10.85 -4.10
N LEU A 190 -10.05 10.39 -3.96
CA LEU A 190 -10.50 9.13 -4.54
C LEU A 190 -11.13 9.40 -5.90
N LEU A 191 -10.55 8.80 -6.94
CA LEU A 191 -11.03 8.86 -8.32
C LEU A 191 -11.46 7.46 -8.75
N GLU A 192 -12.65 7.36 -9.31
CA GLU A 192 -13.22 6.13 -9.87
C GLU A 192 -13.67 6.42 -11.31
N LYS A 193 -13.44 5.47 -12.24
CA LYS A 193 -13.77 5.67 -13.65
C LYS A 193 -15.26 5.98 -13.84
N GLY A 194 -15.56 7.11 -14.47
CA GLY A 194 -16.93 7.55 -14.74
C GLY A 194 -17.64 8.22 -13.56
N HIS A 195 -16.92 8.53 -12.48
CA HIS A 195 -17.45 9.24 -11.31
C HIS A 195 -16.68 10.53 -11.05
N GLU A 196 -17.33 11.49 -10.39
CA GLU A 196 -16.68 12.71 -9.94
C GLU A 196 -15.65 12.40 -8.85
N PRO A 197 -14.48 13.08 -8.84
CA PRO A 197 -13.49 12.93 -7.80
C PRO A 197 -14.04 13.26 -6.41
N VAL A 198 -13.69 12.44 -5.41
CA VAL A 198 -14.16 12.60 -4.04
C VAL A 198 -13.02 12.99 -3.12
N ALA A 199 -13.12 14.15 -2.47
CA ALA A 199 -12.19 14.59 -1.45
C ALA A 199 -12.45 13.85 -0.11
N LEU A 200 -11.47 13.12 0.38
CA LEU A 200 -11.49 12.43 1.66
C LEU A 200 -10.53 13.12 2.62
N ARG A 201 -11.07 13.71 3.69
CA ARG A 201 -10.29 14.55 4.62
C ARG A 201 -10.13 13.88 5.96
N GLN A 202 -8.89 13.87 6.46
CA GLN A 202 -8.54 13.43 7.80
C GLN A 202 -7.80 14.54 8.55
N PRO A 203 -7.99 14.69 9.88
CA PRO A 203 -7.19 15.62 10.67
C PRO A 203 -5.70 15.32 10.51
N HIS A 204 -4.89 16.36 10.28
CA HIS A 204 -3.44 16.21 10.24
C HIS A 204 -2.89 15.79 11.61
N VAL A 205 -1.95 14.88 11.63
CA VAL A 205 -1.23 14.44 12.84
C VAL A 205 0.22 14.88 12.74
N ASP A 206 0.62 15.81 13.59
CA ASP A 206 2.01 16.30 13.66
C ASP A 206 2.89 15.27 14.40
N THR A 207 3.56 14.40 13.64
CA THR A 207 4.44 13.37 14.18
C THR A 207 5.59 13.09 13.22
N GLN A 208 6.76 12.75 13.76
CA GLN A 208 7.89 12.20 13.00
C GLN A 208 7.80 10.68 12.82
N ASN A 209 6.88 10.02 13.54
CA ASN A 209 6.72 8.58 13.52
C ASN A 209 5.72 8.16 12.43
N SER A 210 6.11 8.36 11.18
CA SER A 210 5.28 8.10 10.00
C SER A 210 5.73 6.87 9.18
N HIS A 211 6.72 6.11 9.70
CA HIS A 211 7.22 4.92 9.00
C HIS A 211 6.12 3.87 8.85
N GLY A 212 5.92 3.40 7.61
CA GLY A 212 4.91 2.40 7.28
C GLY A 212 3.48 2.90 7.11
N THR A 213 3.24 4.22 7.04
CA THR A 213 1.89 4.80 6.81
C THR A 213 1.25 4.29 5.51
N GLY A 214 1.99 4.28 4.38
CA GLY A 214 1.50 3.77 3.09
C GLY A 214 1.14 2.29 3.17
N CYS A 215 2.04 1.46 3.69
CA CYS A 215 1.80 0.03 3.90
C CYS A 215 0.55 -0.21 4.77
N THR A 216 0.43 0.51 5.89
CA THR A 216 -0.72 0.42 6.79
C THR A 216 -2.02 0.80 6.08
N LEU A 217 -2.04 1.90 5.32
CA LEU A 217 -3.23 2.33 4.58
C LEU A 217 -3.67 1.30 3.54
N SER A 218 -2.75 0.87 2.68
CA SER A 218 -3.06 -0.10 1.61
C SER A 218 -3.50 -1.45 2.18
N ALA A 219 -2.88 -1.93 3.26
CA ALA A 219 -3.28 -3.15 3.96
C ALA A 219 -4.65 -3.02 4.63
N ALA A 220 -4.94 -1.86 5.25
CA ALA A 220 -6.24 -1.59 5.86
C ALA A 220 -7.36 -1.55 4.80
N ILE A 221 -7.10 -0.92 3.64
CA ILE A 221 -8.08 -0.90 2.54
C ILE A 221 -8.33 -2.31 2.02
N ALA A 222 -7.28 -3.09 1.73
CA ALA A 222 -7.41 -4.48 1.28
C ALA A 222 -8.20 -5.33 2.28
N THR A 223 -7.96 -5.11 3.57
CA THR A 223 -8.71 -5.78 4.65
C THR A 223 -10.19 -5.44 4.62
N GLN A 224 -10.54 -4.15 4.48
CA GLN A 224 -11.94 -3.72 4.43
C GLN A 224 -12.66 -4.21 3.16
N LEU A 225 -11.97 -4.23 2.01
CA LEU A 225 -12.49 -4.83 0.77
C LEU A 225 -12.72 -6.33 0.95
N GLY A 226 -11.81 -7.04 1.64
CA GLY A 226 -11.98 -8.45 1.98
C GLY A 226 -13.14 -8.75 2.93
N PHE A 227 -13.58 -7.80 3.74
CA PHE A 227 -14.84 -7.84 4.47
C PHE A 227 -16.08 -7.58 3.59
N GLY A 228 -15.90 -7.32 2.29
CA GLY A 228 -16.98 -7.04 1.34
C GLY A 228 -17.52 -5.61 1.38
N LEU A 229 -16.80 -4.67 1.95
CA LEU A 229 -17.24 -3.27 1.99
C LEU A 229 -17.06 -2.58 0.63
N PRO A 230 -17.97 -1.67 0.24
CA PRO A 230 -17.80 -0.82 -0.94
C PRO A 230 -16.52 0.02 -0.84
N LEU A 231 -15.87 0.28 -1.98
CA LEU A 231 -14.56 0.92 -2.05
C LEU A 231 -14.45 2.20 -1.22
N ARG A 232 -15.36 3.15 -1.39
CA ARG A 232 -15.35 4.42 -0.65
C ARG A 232 -15.42 4.22 0.87
N ILE A 233 -16.23 3.26 1.32
CA ILE A 233 -16.36 2.94 2.75
C ILE A 233 -15.08 2.26 3.26
N ALA A 234 -14.50 1.35 2.46
CA ALA A 234 -13.24 0.68 2.76
C ALA A 234 -12.10 1.69 2.94
N VAL A 235 -11.97 2.65 2.01
CA VAL A 235 -10.95 3.73 2.08
C VAL A 235 -11.17 4.60 3.31
N THR A 236 -12.40 5.07 3.56
CA THR A 236 -12.70 5.93 4.73
C THR A 236 -12.34 5.25 6.05
N LYS A 237 -12.75 3.98 6.24
CA LYS A 237 -12.42 3.21 7.45
C LYS A 237 -10.91 2.96 7.60
N ALA A 238 -10.21 2.72 6.49
CA ALA A 238 -8.76 2.57 6.49
C ALA A 238 -8.04 3.86 6.89
N GLN A 239 -8.50 5.02 6.40
CA GLN A 239 -7.97 6.33 6.80
C GLN A 239 -8.24 6.63 8.29
N GLU A 240 -9.42 6.29 8.81
CA GLU A 240 -9.74 6.41 10.24
C GLU A 240 -8.79 5.56 11.10
N PHE A 241 -8.56 4.30 10.70
CA PHE A 241 -7.61 3.41 11.37
C PHE A 241 -6.18 3.98 11.34
N LEU A 242 -5.71 4.42 10.16
CA LEU A 242 -4.38 5.02 10.02
C LEU A 242 -4.24 6.29 10.87
N ASN A 243 -5.24 7.18 10.87
CA ASN A 243 -5.20 8.41 11.65
C ASN A 243 -5.13 8.10 13.16
N LEU A 244 -5.88 7.10 13.64
CA LEU A 244 -5.79 6.63 15.01
C LEU A 244 -4.39 6.06 15.31
N ALA A 245 -3.84 5.25 14.43
CA ALA A 245 -2.50 4.66 14.57
C ALA A 245 -1.39 5.72 14.58
N LEU A 246 -1.52 6.79 13.78
CA LEU A 246 -0.62 7.94 13.76
C LEU A 246 -0.66 8.73 15.06
N ARG A 247 -1.86 9.03 15.59
CA ARG A 247 -2.02 9.76 16.88
C ARG A 247 -1.38 9.05 18.06
N HIS A 248 -1.25 7.73 17.99
CA HIS A 248 -0.64 6.89 19.01
C HIS A 248 0.73 6.35 18.60
N SER A 249 1.33 6.92 17.54
CA SER A 249 2.66 6.53 17.07
C SER A 249 3.74 6.73 18.14
N TYR A 250 4.81 5.98 18.06
CA TYR A 250 5.90 5.99 19.06
C TYR A 250 7.24 5.71 18.40
N ALA A 251 8.32 6.06 19.09
CA ALA A 251 9.69 5.81 18.64
C ALA A 251 10.31 4.64 19.44
N PRO A 252 10.29 3.39 18.91
CA PRO A 252 10.89 2.25 19.60
C PRO A 252 12.42 2.25 19.58
N GLY A 253 13.03 3.09 18.73
CA GLY A 253 14.47 3.17 18.51
C GLY A 253 14.88 4.50 17.92
N LYS A 254 16.02 4.53 17.23
CA LYS A 254 16.53 5.71 16.53
C LYS A 254 15.85 5.88 15.15
N GLY A 255 15.75 7.12 14.67
CA GLY A 255 15.19 7.47 13.38
C GLY A 255 13.66 7.57 13.39
N PHE A 256 13.03 7.35 12.23
CA PHE A 256 11.58 7.41 12.09
C PHE A 256 10.90 6.22 12.77
N GLY A 257 10.01 6.51 13.74
CA GLY A 257 9.21 5.48 14.40
C GLY A 257 8.02 5.04 13.54
N PRO A 258 7.44 3.85 13.84
CA PRO A 258 6.26 3.35 13.16
C PRO A 258 4.97 3.98 13.70
N VAL A 259 3.89 3.83 12.93
CA VAL A 259 2.53 3.99 13.44
C VAL A 259 2.21 2.91 14.47
N ASN A 260 1.28 3.16 15.38
CA ASN A 260 0.86 2.18 16.38
C ASN A 260 -0.30 1.33 15.88
N HIS A 261 -0.01 0.19 15.26
CA HIS A 261 -1.04 -0.73 14.76
C HIS A 261 -1.95 -1.30 15.86
N MET A 262 -1.53 -1.28 17.14
CA MET A 262 -2.33 -1.77 18.27
C MET A 262 -3.32 -0.73 18.78
N ALA A 263 -3.30 0.52 18.29
CA ALA A 263 -4.16 1.60 18.78
C ALA A 263 -5.66 1.31 18.61
N GLY A 264 -6.03 0.46 17.64
CA GLY A 264 -7.41 0.04 17.39
C GLY A 264 -7.86 -1.17 18.22
N LEU A 265 -6.96 -1.86 18.92
CA LEU A 265 -7.33 -3.00 19.75
C LEU A 265 -7.96 -2.49 21.05
N LYS A 266 -9.21 -2.90 21.31
CA LYS A 266 -9.84 -2.64 22.60
C LYS A 266 -9.06 -3.41 23.69
N LYS A 267 -8.61 -2.68 24.70
CA LYS A 267 -8.07 -3.28 25.93
C LYS A 267 -9.18 -3.93 26.73
#